data_10103528cc01bce3a2ccd015f316ee4f
#
_entry.id   10103528cc01bce3a2ccd015f316ee4f
#
_cell.length_a   1.000
_cell.length_b   1.000
_cell.length_c   1.000
_cell.angle_alpha   90.00
_cell.angle_beta   90.00
_cell.angle_gamma   90.00
#
_symmetry.space_group_name_H-M   'P 1'
#
loop_
_entity.id
_entity.type
_entity.pdbx_description
1 polymer ?
#
loop_
_entity_poly.entity_id
_entity_poly.type
_entity_poly.pdbx_seq_one_letter_code
_entity_poly.pdbx_strand_id
1 'polypeptide(L)'
;SGKLGADTLLIEKNGFLGGAATASVLGPISPFHYKDEQVINGIPQDFMDRMVKEAGSTGHMKTLDPYGSGDSLGFYDREKYKYVAVEMLKEFGVDILYHSMIDSVDCDNFKLTGLTTVSKGGDRLHFSAHVIVDATGDGDIAVRCGENYCIGDPVEHKFSPSSAMFEMANVDTEKVFRYIQENQEDFEF
;
A
#
# COMPACT_ATOMS: atom_id res chain seq x y z
N SER A 1 14.77 -7.10 -0.52
CA SER A 1 16.18 -6.98 -0.06
C SER A 1 16.42 -7.81 1.19
N GLY A 2 15.82 -7.54 2.34
CA GLY A 2 16.06 -8.26 3.59
C GLY A 2 15.94 -9.78 3.50
N LYS A 3 14.86 -10.30 2.89
CA LYS A 3 14.69 -11.76 2.66
C LYS A 3 15.90 -12.42 1.94
N LEU A 4 16.67 -11.65 1.20
CA LEU A 4 17.87 -12.09 0.48
C LEU A 4 19.17 -11.76 1.22
N GLY A 5 19.09 -11.35 2.50
CA GLY A 5 20.24 -11.08 3.35
C GLY A 5 20.90 -9.72 3.17
N ALA A 6 20.25 -8.78 2.48
CA ALA A 6 20.74 -7.41 2.43
C ALA A 6 20.45 -6.69 3.74
N ASP A 7 21.41 -5.94 4.26
CA ASP A 7 21.20 -4.97 5.33
C ASP A 7 20.21 -3.91 4.86
N THR A 8 19.03 -3.85 5.48
CA THR A 8 17.89 -3.11 4.94
C THR A 8 17.20 -2.31 6.03
N LEU A 9 17.08 -1.00 5.81
CA LEU A 9 16.27 -0.09 6.61
C LEU A 9 15.04 0.34 5.81
N LEU A 10 13.85 0.18 6.40
CA LEU A 10 12.61 0.75 5.90
C LEU A 10 12.27 2.01 6.69
N ILE A 11 12.10 3.13 6.00
CA ILE A 11 11.72 4.41 6.59
C ILE A 11 10.24 4.65 6.30
N GLU A 12 9.46 4.87 7.36
CA GLU A 12 8.00 5.04 7.29
C GLU A 12 7.57 6.34 7.97
N LYS A 13 6.77 7.15 7.27
CA LYS A 13 6.26 8.43 7.78
C LYS A 13 5.22 8.27 8.90
N ASN A 14 4.45 7.20 8.86
CA ASN A 14 3.44 6.88 9.88
C ASN A 14 4.06 6.09 11.04
N GLY A 15 3.27 5.87 12.09
CA GLY A 15 3.61 4.96 13.19
C GLY A 15 3.26 3.50 12.91
N PHE A 16 2.90 3.18 11.67
CA PHE A 16 2.49 1.85 11.22
C PHE A 16 2.70 1.68 9.72
N LEU A 17 2.82 0.44 9.28
CA LEU A 17 3.04 0.07 7.88
C LEU A 17 1.73 -0.05 7.09
N GLY A 18 1.84 -0.07 5.76
CA GLY A 18 0.77 -0.44 4.83
C GLY A 18 0.26 0.68 3.93
N GLY A 19 0.66 1.93 4.17
CA GLY A 19 0.30 3.07 3.31
C GLY A 19 -1.20 3.13 3.01
N ALA A 20 -1.58 3.05 1.73
CA ALA A 20 -2.98 3.10 1.28
C ALA A 20 -3.84 2.00 1.91
N ALA A 21 -3.30 0.79 2.11
CA ALA A 21 -4.03 -0.32 2.71
C ALA A 21 -4.40 -0.08 4.18
N THR A 22 -3.68 0.77 4.90
CA THR A 22 -3.89 0.99 6.33
C THR A 22 -4.25 2.44 6.67
N ALA A 23 -3.50 3.41 6.17
CA ALA A 23 -3.73 4.83 6.46
C ALA A 23 -4.93 5.40 5.71
N SER A 24 -5.15 4.96 4.47
CA SER A 24 -6.24 5.47 3.62
C SER A 24 -7.54 4.66 3.72
N VAL A 25 -7.61 3.66 4.61
CA VAL A 25 -8.82 2.85 4.83
C VAL A 25 -9.29 2.11 3.57
N LEU A 26 -8.39 1.83 2.63
CA LEU A 26 -8.75 1.09 1.42
C LEU A 26 -9.20 -0.33 1.77
N GLY A 27 -10.41 -0.71 1.34
CA GLY A 27 -11.07 -1.93 1.79
C GLY A 27 -10.46 -3.22 1.26
N PRO A 28 -10.39 -3.47 -0.06
CA PRO A 28 -9.81 -4.69 -0.60
C PRO A 28 -8.40 -4.50 -1.15
N ILE A 29 -7.61 -5.57 -1.12
CA ILE A 29 -6.43 -5.71 -1.97
C ILE A 29 -6.91 -6.11 -3.36
N SER A 30 -6.51 -5.35 -4.37
CA SER A 30 -6.83 -5.59 -5.78
C SER A 30 -6.22 -6.88 -6.32
N PRO A 31 -6.66 -7.35 -7.49
CA PRO A 31 -6.58 -8.75 -7.84
C PRO A 31 -5.15 -9.27 -7.98
N PHE A 32 -4.95 -10.48 -7.51
CA PHE A 32 -3.76 -11.29 -7.80
C PHE A 32 -3.97 -12.18 -9.02
N HIS A 33 -5.20 -12.21 -9.55
CA HIS A 33 -5.58 -13.04 -10.67
C HIS A 33 -5.99 -12.20 -11.86
N TYR A 34 -5.73 -12.72 -13.05
CA TYR A 34 -6.30 -12.27 -14.30
C TYR A 34 -7.07 -13.45 -14.90
N LYS A 35 -8.37 -13.35 -14.99
CA LYS A 35 -9.28 -14.47 -15.27
C LYS A 35 -9.07 -15.58 -14.23
N ASP A 36 -8.73 -16.78 -14.68
CA ASP A 36 -8.51 -17.94 -13.82
C ASP A 36 -7.02 -18.15 -13.48
N GLU A 37 -6.12 -17.28 -13.95
CA GLU A 37 -4.69 -17.40 -13.75
C GLU A 37 -4.21 -16.45 -12.65
N GLN A 38 -3.48 -16.99 -11.68
CA GLN A 38 -2.80 -16.15 -10.66
C GLN A 38 -1.53 -15.57 -11.24
N VAL A 39 -1.51 -14.24 -11.42
CA VAL A 39 -0.38 -13.50 -12.02
C VAL A 39 0.53 -12.85 -10.97
N ILE A 40 0.04 -12.62 -9.75
CA ILE A 40 0.83 -12.08 -8.64
C ILE A 40 1.10 -13.20 -7.63
N ASN A 41 2.40 -13.51 -7.45
CA ASN A 41 2.90 -14.57 -6.59
C ASN A 41 4.05 -14.05 -5.70
N GLY A 42 4.73 -14.97 -5.00
CA GLY A 42 5.91 -14.67 -4.18
C GLY A 42 5.56 -13.91 -2.91
N ILE A 43 6.30 -12.85 -2.59
CA ILE A 43 6.13 -12.10 -1.33
C ILE A 43 4.71 -11.55 -1.12
N PRO A 44 4.02 -11.00 -2.11
CA PRO A 44 2.62 -10.59 -1.93
C PRO A 44 1.70 -11.76 -1.57
N GLN A 45 1.90 -12.92 -2.17
CA GLN A 45 1.11 -14.12 -1.83
C GLN A 45 1.47 -14.64 -0.43
N ASP A 46 2.76 -14.72 -0.09
CA ASP A 46 3.21 -15.08 1.27
C ASP A 46 2.55 -14.17 2.32
N PHE A 47 2.42 -12.89 2.02
CA PHE A 47 1.75 -11.93 2.90
C PHE A 47 0.25 -12.23 3.04
N MET A 48 -0.44 -12.48 1.93
CA MET A 48 -1.87 -12.84 1.93
C MET A 48 -2.11 -14.14 2.71
N ASP A 49 -1.27 -15.17 2.51
CA ASP A 49 -1.37 -16.44 3.23
C ASP A 49 -1.21 -16.27 4.74
N ARG A 50 -0.30 -15.39 5.17
CA ARG A 50 -0.14 -15.01 6.58
C ARG A 50 -1.36 -14.28 7.12
N MET A 51 -1.92 -13.36 6.33
CA MET A 51 -3.16 -12.66 6.71
C MET A 51 -4.31 -13.64 6.93
N VAL A 52 -4.47 -14.63 6.04
CA VAL A 52 -5.48 -15.69 6.20
C VAL A 52 -5.22 -16.52 7.44
N LYS A 53 -3.97 -16.94 7.69
CA LYS A 53 -3.56 -17.71 8.87
C LYS A 53 -3.87 -16.97 10.18
N GLU A 54 -3.68 -15.66 10.21
CA GLU A 54 -3.95 -14.79 11.35
C GLU A 54 -5.43 -14.37 11.46
N ALA A 55 -6.32 -14.98 10.66
CA ALA A 55 -7.74 -14.60 10.56
C ALA A 55 -7.94 -13.09 10.25
N GLY A 56 -7.01 -12.50 9.55
CA GLY A 56 -7.02 -11.09 9.13
C GLY A 56 -7.44 -10.89 7.67
N SER A 57 -7.72 -11.95 6.92
CA SER A 57 -8.21 -11.86 5.55
C SER A 57 -9.06 -13.07 5.17
N THR A 58 -9.95 -12.84 4.22
CA THR A 58 -10.72 -13.91 3.55
C THR A 58 -9.91 -14.66 2.49
N GLY A 59 -8.70 -14.19 2.19
CA GLY A 59 -7.95 -14.63 1.01
C GLY A 59 -8.56 -14.08 -0.29
N HIS A 60 -8.20 -14.70 -1.41
CA HIS A 60 -8.69 -14.28 -2.72
C HIS A 60 -10.11 -14.76 -2.95
N MET A 61 -11.04 -13.84 -3.09
CA MET A 61 -12.43 -14.11 -3.45
C MET A 61 -12.65 -13.76 -4.91
N LYS A 62 -13.22 -14.68 -5.71
CA LYS A 62 -13.68 -14.34 -7.07
C LYS A 62 -14.71 -13.23 -7.01
N THR A 63 -14.57 -12.25 -7.87
CA THR A 63 -15.54 -11.18 -8.02
C THR A 63 -16.25 -11.31 -9.35
N LEU A 64 -17.53 -10.95 -9.35
CA LEU A 64 -18.33 -10.78 -10.58
C LEU A 64 -18.30 -9.31 -10.98
N ASP A 65 -17.12 -8.67 -10.91
CA ASP A 65 -17.02 -7.24 -11.19
C ASP A 65 -17.26 -6.97 -12.70
N PRO A 66 -18.38 -6.34 -13.04
CA PRO A 66 -18.70 -6.00 -14.42
C PRO A 66 -17.79 -4.89 -14.98
N TYR A 67 -17.03 -4.20 -14.14
CA TYR A 67 -16.15 -3.09 -14.53
C TYR A 67 -14.70 -3.51 -14.77
N GLY A 68 -14.39 -4.81 -14.64
CA GLY A 68 -13.08 -5.34 -15.01
C GLY A 68 -11.94 -4.97 -14.07
N SER A 69 -12.23 -4.64 -12.79
CA SER A 69 -11.21 -4.37 -11.78
C SER A 69 -10.39 -5.61 -11.39
N GLY A 70 -10.69 -6.74 -12.01
CA GLY A 70 -9.98 -8.00 -11.88
C GLY A 70 -10.79 -9.12 -11.25
N ASP A 71 -10.32 -10.36 -11.45
CA ASP A 71 -11.09 -11.55 -11.13
C ASP A 71 -11.04 -11.97 -9.65
N SER A 72 -10.30 -11.26 -8.81
CA SER A 72 -10.26 -11.55 -7.37
C SER A 72 -10.00 -10.31 -6.51
N LEU A 73 -10.65 -10.28 -5.34
CA LEU A 73 -10.41 -9.29 -4.29
C LEU A 73 -10.07 -10.01 -2.98
N GLY A 74 -9.18 -9.43 -2.18
CA GLY A 74 -8.87 -9.90 -0.85
C GLY A 74 -9.29 -8.86 0.19
N PHE A 75 -10.36 -9.13 0.93
CA PHE A 75 -10.76 -8.29 2.05
C PHE A 75 -9.89 -8.60 3.27
N TYR A 76 -9.60 -7.59 4.08
CA TYR A 76 -8.68 -7.75 5.20
C TYR A 76 -9.02 -6.83 6.38
N ASP A 77 -8.60 -7.26 7.57
CA ASP A 77 -8.55 -6.46 8.78
C ASP A 77 -7.27 -5.60 8.78
N ARG A 78 -7.41 -4.29 8.94
CA ARG A 78 -6.29 -3.35 8.89
C ARG A 78 -5.30 -3.49 10.05
N GLU A 79 -5.78 -3.84 11.23
CA GLU A 79 -4.89 -4.01 12.38
C GLU A 79 -4.07 -5.30 12.23
N LYS A 80 -4.69 -6.36 11.72
CA LYS A 80 -3.97 -7.59 11.35
C LYS A 80 -2.96 -7.34 10.23
N TYR A 81 -3.32 -6.51 9.24
CA TYR A 81 -2.38 -6.12 8.17
C TYR A 81 -1.12 -5.49 8.75
N LYS A 82 -1.26 -4.50 9.64
CA LYS A 82 -0.14 -3.82 10.30
C LYS A 82 0.73 -4.83 11.08
N TYR A 83 0.09 -5.72 11.82
CA TYR A 83 0.78 -6.75 12.59
C TYR A 83 1.57 -7.71 11.69
N VAL A 84 0.93 -8.30 10.69
CA VAL A 84 1.58 -9.25 9.77
C VAL A 84 2.72 -8.59 9.00
N ALA A 85 2.57 -7.33 8.58
CA ALA A 85 3.62 -6.59 7.91
C ALA A 85 4.88 -6.43 8.79
N VAL A 86 4.71 -6.10 10.07
CA VAL A 86 5.82 -5.96 11.01
C VAL A 86 6.51 -7.31 11.26
N GLU A 87 5.72 -8.36 11.52
CA GLU A 87 6.28 -9.69 11.79
C GLU A 87 7.06 -10.24 10.59
N MET A 88 6.54 -10.03 9.38
CA MET A 88 7.22 -10.46 8.15
C MET A 88 8.52 -9.71 7.91
N LEU A 89 8.57 -8.41 8.18
CA LEU A 89 9.80 -7.62 8.07
C LEU A 89 10.83 -8.00 9.12
N LYS A 90 10.42 -8.25 10.37
CA LYS A 90 11.31 -8.76 11.42
C LYS A 90 11.93 -10.10 11.04
N GLU A 91 11.12 -11.03 10.51
CA GLU A 91 11.61 -12.34 10.03
C GLU A 91 12.64 -12.18 8.92
N PHE A 92 12.49 -11.17 8.07
CA PHE A 92 13.43 -10.87 6.99
C PHE A 92 14.64 -10.02 7.43
N GLY A 93 14.77 -9.71 8.71
CA GLY A 93 15.88 -8.92 9.25
C GLY A 93 15.88 -7.47 8.77
N VAL A 94 14.70 -6.89 8.54
CA VAL A 94 14.55 -5.50 8.11
C VAL A 94 14.36 -4.60 9.33
N ASP A 95 15.20 -3.61 9.49
CA ASP A 95 15.01 -2.54 10.48
C ASP A 95 13.95 -1.56 10.00
N ILE A 96 13.17 -1.00 10.95
CA ILE A 96 12.09 -0.07 10.63
C ILE A 96 12.26 1.21 11.42
N LEU A 97 12.27 2.34 10.72
CA LEU A 97 12.26 3.67 11.29
C LEU A 97 10.90 4.34 11.05
N TYR A 98 10.09 4.43 12.09
CA TYR A 98 8.77 5.06 12.04
C TYR A 98 8.82 6.58 12.27
N HIS A 99 7.71 7.26 11.96
CA HIS A 99 7.51 8.70 12.17
C HIS A 99 8.60 9.56 11.54
N SER A 100 9.10 9.15 10.38
CA SER A 100 10.20 9.79 9.68
C SER A 100 9.84 10.10 8.24
N MET A 101 9.72 11.38 7.94
CA MET A 101 9.40 11.87 6.60
C MET A 101 10.67 12.25 5.85
N ILE A 102 10.69 12.06 4.55
CA ILE A 102 11.79 12.54 3.69
C ILE A 102 11.76 14.06 3.67
N ASP A 103 12.85 14.68 4.10
CA ASP A 103 13.07 16.12 4.07
C ASP A 103 13.84 16.55 2.83
N SER A 104 14.98 15.91 2.56
CA SER A 104 15.82 16.19 1.39
C SER A 104 16.52 14.94 0.86
N VAL A 105 17.03 15.02 -0.34
CA VAL A 105 17.82 13.97 -1.00
C VAL A 105 19.18 14.54 -1.43
N ASP A 106 20.21 13.71 -1.35
CA ASP A 106 21.55 14.02 -1.86
C ASP A 106 21.67 13.38 -3.24
N CYS A 107 21.54 14.20 -4.26
CA CYS A 107 21.56 13.75 -5.65
C CYS A 107 22.60 14.55 -6.43
N ASP A 108 23.55 13.85 -7.05
CA ASP A 108 24.55 14.43 -7.94
C ASP A 108 24.49 13.74 -9.30
N ASN A 109 24.25 14.52 -10.36
CA ASN A 109 24.12 14.00 -11.73
C ASN A 109 23.16 12.79 -11.82
N PHE A 110 21.97 12.89 -11.25
CA PHE A 110 20.95 11.83 -11.15
C PHE A 110 21.38 10.60 -10.33
N LYS A 111 22.53 10.68 -9.66
CA LYS A 111 22.96 9.63 -8.76
C LYS A 111 22.55 9.97 -7.32
N LEU A 112 21.57 9.25 -6.81
CA LEU A 112 21.15 9.35 -5.42
C LEU A 112 22.19 8.67 -4.52
N THR A 113 22.73 9.41 -3.55
CA THR A 113 23.77 8.93 -2.62
C THR A 113 23.33 8.88 -1.18
N GLY A 114 22.29 9.64 -0.85
CA GLY A 114 21.74 9.70 0.51
C GLY A 114 20.44 10.47 0.55
N LEU A 115 19.89 10.52 1.74
CA LEU A 115 18.70 11.31 2.04
C LEU A 115 18.69 11.76 3.50
N THR A 116 17.97 12.83 3.79
CA THR A 116 17.71 13.29 5.14
C THR A 116 16.23 13.12 5.45
N THR A 117 15.95 12.62 6.65
CA THR A 117 14.59 12.55 7.17
C THR A 117 14.41 13.54 8.31
N VAL A 118 13.16 13.93 8.54
CA VAL A 118 12.74 14.66 9.72
C VAL A 118 11.77 13.79 10.54
N SER A 119 12.05 13.64 11.82
CA SER A 119 11.18 12.91 12.75
C SER A 119 10.02 13.79 13.22
N LYS A 120 9.00 13.15 13.80
CA LYS A 120 7.90 13.87 14.48
C LYS A 120 8.40 14.84 15.56
N GLY A 121 9.55 14.57 16.20
CA GLY A 121 10.19 15.42 17.18
C GLY A 121 10.98 16.59 16.60
N GLY A 122 11.16 16.63 15.27
CA GLY A 122 11.95 17.64 14.58
C GLY A 122 13.43 17.26 14.39
N ASP A 123 13.85 16.10 14.88
CA ASP A 123 15.22 15.61 14.67
C ASP A 123 15.44 15.27 13.19
N ARG A 124 16.61 15.63 12.69
CA ARG A 124 17.05 15.33 11.34
C ARG A 124 18.06 14.22 11.36
N LEU A 125 17.81 13.16 10.60
CA LEU A 125 18.70 12.02 10.45
C LEU A 125 19.10 11.89 9.00
N HIS A 126 20.41 11.79 8.77
CA HIS A 126 20.96 11.57 7.44
C HIS A 126 21.29 10.10 7.25
N PHE A 127 20.94 9.58 6.09
CA PHE A 127 21.19 8.20 5.68
C PHE A 127 21.92 8.17 4.35
N SER A 128 22.91 7.29 4.24
CA SER A 128 23.54 6.92 2.99
C SER A 128 23.38 5.43 2.74
N ALA A 129 23.18 5.03 1.50
CA ALA A 129 23.02 3.63 1.13
C ALA A 129 23.56 3.38 -0.29
N HIS A 130 23.95 2.13 -0.54
CA HIS A 130 24.34 1.72 -1.89
C HIS A 130 23.16 1.71 -2.86
N VAL A 131 21.98 1.39 -2.37
CA VAL A 131 20.73 1.36 -3.15
C VAL A 131 19.63 1.96 -2.29
N ILE A 132 18.88 2.89 -2.87
CA ILE A 132 17.67 3.47 -2.28
C ILE A 132 16.49 3.11 -3.17
N VAL A 133 15.44 2.57 -2.57
CA VAL A 133 14.20 2.23 -3.26
C VAL A 133 13.16 3.27 -2.88
N ASP A 134 12.68 4.03 -3.85
CA ASP A 134 11.58 4.96 -3.66
C ASP A 134 10.26 4.18 -3.57
N ALA A 135 9.71 4.11 -2.37
CA ALA A 135 8.42 3.51 -2.06
C ALA A 135 7.48 4.52 -1.38
N THR A 136 7.65 5.82 -1.67
CA THR A 136 6.87 6.91 -1.05
C THR A 136 5.40 6.93 -1.50
N GLY A 137 5.07 6.23 -2.58
CA GLY A 137 3.74 6.19 -3.18
C GLY A 137 3.60 7.14 -4.36
N ASP A 138 4.18 8.34 -4.27
CA ASP A 138 4.09 9.38 -5.29
C ASP A 138 5.44 9.65 -6.01
N GLY A 139 6.49 8.87 -5.72
CA GLY A 139 7.81 9.05 -6.32
C GLY A 139 8.56 10.28 -5.80
N ASP A 140 8.33 10.66 -4.55
CA ASP A 140 8.87 11.89 -3.94
C ASP A 140 10.40 12.00 -4.02
N ILE A 141 11.10 10.87 -3.89
CA ILE A 141 12.58 10.83 -3.96
C ILE A 141 13.04 11.03 -5.40
N ALA A 142 12.43 10.32 -6.35
CA ALA A 142 12.77 10.41 -7.77
C ALA A 142 12.58 11.83 -8.29
N VAL A 143 11.45 12.47 -8.00
CA VAL A 143 11.16 13.86 -8.37
C VAL A 143 12.19 14.82 -7.78
N ARG A 144 12.56 14.68 -6.51
CA ARG A 144 13.55 15.52 -5.85
C ARG A 144 14.96 15.33 -6.40
N CYS A 145 15.24 14.16 -6.98
CA CYS A 145 16.49 13.87 -7.69
C CYS A 145 16.52 14.40 -9.13
N GLY A 146 15.43 14.99 -9.59
CA GLY A 146 15.32 15.60 -10.93
C GLY A 146 14.92 14.62 -12.04
N GLU A 147 14.41 13.44 -11.67
CA GLU A 147 13.90 12.47 -12.64
C GLU A 147 12.64 12.98 -13.35
N ASN A 148 12.48 12.56 -14.59
CA ASN A 148 11.29 12.88 -15.36
C ASN A 148 10.08 12.13 -14.79
N TYR A 149 8.95 12.82 -14.71
CA TYR A 149 7.70 12.24 -14.24
C TYR A 149 6.51 12.76 -15.04
N CYS A 150 5.42 12.01 -15.01
CA CYS A 150 4.13 12.43 -15.58
C CYS A 150 3.11 12.59 -14.47
N ILE A 151 2.29 13.63 -14.55
CA ILE A 151 1.16 13.84 -13.65
C ILE A 151 -0.13 13.71 -14.45
N GLY A 152 -0.93 12.70 -14.11
CA GLY A 152 -2.18 12.40 -14.82
C GLY A 152 -1.94 11.88 -16.23
N ASP A 153 -3.00 11.90 -17.04
CA ASP A 153 -2.92 11.55 -18.44
C ASP A 153 -2.09 12.61 -19.21
N PRO A 154 -1.09 12.19 -20.03
CA PRO A 154 -0.20 13.13 -20.72
C PRO A 154 -0.90 13.97 -21.81
N VAL A 155 -2.08 13.58 -22.26
CA VAL A 155 -2.83 14.29 -23.32
C VAL A 155 -3.93 15.16 -22.74
N GLU A 156 -4.75 14.59 -21.85
CA GLU A 156 -5.93 15.26 -21.29
C GLU A 156 -5.68 15.89 -19.93
N HIS A 157 -4.50 15.64 -19.31
CA HIS A 157 -4.13 16.10 -17.97
C HIS A 157 -5.15 15.70 -16.87
N LYS A 158 -5.87 14.59 -17.08
CA LYS A 158 -6.84 14.06 -16.13
C LYS A 158 -6.17 13.13 -15.14
N PHE A 159 -6.62 13.18 -13.91
CA PHE A 159 -6.23 12.25 -12.85
C PHE A 159 -7.24 11.11 -12.74
N SER A 160 -6.79 10.00 -12.18
CA SER A 160 -7.72 8.98 -11.71
C SER A 160 -8.68 9.57 -10.68
N PRO A 161 -9.95 9.14 -10.65
CA PRO A 161 -10.90 9.59 -9.65
C PRO A 161 -10.39 9.41 -8.22
N SER A 162 -10.64 10.40 -7.38
CA SER A 162 -10.33 10.31 -5.96
C SER A 162 -11.52 9.79 -5.19
N SER A 163 -11.30 8.96 -4.19
CA SER A 163 -12.34 8.44 -3.31
C SER A 163 -12.07 8.83 -1.86
N ALA A 164 -13.13 9.20 -1.14
CA ALA A 164 -13.08 9.34 0.31
C ALA A 164 -13.58 8.05 0.95
N MET A 165 -12.69 7.37 1.67
CA MET A 165 -13.01 6.14 2.39
C MET A 165 -13.27 6.43 3.85
N PHE A 166 -14.27 5.77 4.43
CA PHE A 166 -14.58 5.87 5.86
C PHE A 166 -15.17 4.55 6.36
N GLU A 167 -15.10 4.34 7.66
CA GLU A 167 -15.70 3.19 8.32
C GLU A 167 -16.93 3.61 9.12
N MET A 168 -17.93 2.74 9.12
CA MET A 168 -19.10 2.89 9.96
C MET A 168 -19.22 1.71 10.94
N ALA A 169 -19.53 2.02 12.19
CA ALA A 169 -19.84 1.03 13.22
C ALA A 169 -21.35 0.95 13.47
N ASN A 170 -21.79 -0.12 14.12
CA ASN A 170 -23.20 -0.40 14.46
C ASN A 170 -24.14 -0.43 13.24
N VAL A 171 -23.64 -0.89 12.11
CA VAL A 171 -24.44 -1.06 10.90
C VAL A 171 -25.21 -2.36 10.98
N ASP A 172 -26.52 -2.29 10.78
CA ASP A 172 -27.37 -3.45 10.56
C ASP A 172 -27.16 -3.95 9.13
N THR A 173 -26.21 -4.87 8.98
CA THR A 173 -25.81 -5.37 7.65
C THR A 173 -26.94 -6.12 6.94
N GLU A 174 -27.82 -6.82 7.66
CA GLU A 174 -28.98 -7.50 7.05
C GLU A 174 -29.93 -6.50 6.43
N LYS A 175 -30.18 -5.39 7.13
CA LYS A 175 -31.03 -4.30 6.61
C LYS A 175 -30.39 -3.63 5.40
N VAL A 176 -29.08 -3.40 5.43
CA VAL A 176 -28.34 -2.84 4.28
C VAL A 176 -28.42 -3.75 3.07
N PHE A 177 -28.14 -5.05 3.24
CA PHE A 177 -28.22 -6.01 2.13
C PHE A 177 -29.64 -6.12 1.56
N ARG A 178 -30.66 -6.12 2.42
CA ARG A 178 -32.06 -6.10 1.96
C ARG A 178 -32.36 -4.86 1.14
N TYR A 179 -31.94 -3.70 1.62
CA TYR A 179 -32.13 -2.43 0.90
C TYR A 179 -31.47 -2.45 -0.48
N ILE A 180 -30.21 -2.93 -0.57
CA ILE A 180 -29.50 -3.04 -1.86
C ILE A 180 -30.24 -3.97 -2.83
N GLN A 181 -30.78 -5.09 -2.33
CA GLN A 181 -31.53 -6.04 -3.17
C GLN A 181 -32.86 -5.46 -3.68
N GLU A 182 -33.52 -4.64 -2.88
CA GLU A 182 -34.83 -4.03 -3.20
C GLU A 182 -34.71 -2.76 -4.01
N ASN A 183 -33.54 -2.08 -4.04
CA ASN A 183 -33.33 -0.77 -4.64
C ASN A 183 -32.02 -0.77 -5.47
N GLN A 184 -31.90 -1.66 -6.42
CA GLN A 184 -30.67 -1.81 -7.22
C GLN A 184 -30.35 -0.54 -8.03
N GLU A 185 -31.37 0.22 -8.45
CA GLU A 185 -31.25 1.48 -9.17
C GLU A 185 -30.50 2.58 -8.41
N ASP A 186 -30.48 2.54 -7.08
CA ASP A 186 -29.74 3.49 -6.26
C ASP A 186 -28.21 3.25 -6.31
N PHE A 187 -27.77 2.11 -6.86
CA PHE A 187 -26.39 1.65 -6.91
C PHE A 187 -25.86 1.47 -8.34
N GLU A 188 -26.61 1.87 -9.34
CA GLU A 188 -26.15 1.91 -10.73
C GLU A 188 -25.38 3.23 -10.97
N PHE A 189 -24.12 3.10 -11.43
CA PHE A 189 -23.23 4.22 -11.74
C PHE A 189 -22.96 4.31 -13.24
#